data_8f0296e53ca26a599f12e17e9f94cd96
#
_entry.id   8f0296e53ca26a599f12e17e9f94cd96
#
_cell.length_a   1.000
_cell.length_b   1.000
_cell.length_c   1.000
_cell.angle_alpha   90.00
_cell.angle_beta   90.00
_cell.angle_gamma   90.00
#
_symmetry.space_group_name_H-M   'P 1'
#
loop_
_entity.id
_entity.type
_entity.pdbx_description
1 polymer ?
#
loop_
_entity_poly.entity_id
_entity_poly.type
_entity_poly.pdbx_seq_one_letter_code
_entity_poly.pdbx_strand_id
1 'polypeptide(L)'
;KNFTGQRKDLLGFREQVYKIYAFLQSTSSPIEYLEQDFLKAYAHADFQEEKARLLAQVKEALYDLEDFFHYHLANEAKEFPKAKYLENVQRVLDGLASLQGQSSEEAYLTTLNNIVEISRASNGKALTNSGRKEELKEIINAYNEKRKEKIQVLRDLADQFYRFEFQVTYHEEAKEILLVLQQFMKSFVTSYLQRKKEENAFEFADISHFAIQILEEFPDVRHFYRTKYHEVMVDEYQDTNHTQERMLELLSNGHNRFM
;
A
#
# COMPACT_ATOMS: atom_id res chain seq x y z
N LYS A 1 -2.63 23.64 -5.88
CA LYS A 1 -2.28 22.88 -4.63
C LYS A 1 -0.87 22.40 -4.80
N ASN A 2 -0.04 22.51 -3.77
CA ASN A 2 1.36 22.11 -3.83
C ASN A 2 1.49 20.60 -3.69
N PHE A 3 2.55 20.03 -4.25
CA PHE A 3 2.90 18.62 -4.27
C PHE A 3 2.89 17.96 -2.86
N THR A 4 3.12 18.74 -1.81
CA THR A 4 3.13 18.29 -0.41
C THR A 4 1.85 18.67 0.37
N GLY A 5 0.85 19.25 -0.30
CA GLY A 5 -0.37 19.76 0.35
C GLY A 5 -0.19 21.05 1.15
N GLN A 6 1.03 21.54 1.31
CA GLN A 6 1.35 22.79 2.01
C GLN A 6 1.63 23.92 1.02
N ARG A 7 1.21 25.15 1.34
CA ARG A 7 1.46 26.32 0.48
C ARG A 7 2.95 26.64 0.46
N LYS A 8 3.58 26.61 -0.73
CA LYS A 8 4.99 27.02 -0.99
C LYS A 8 6.05 26.28 -0.17
N ASP A 9 5.85 24.99 0.06
CA ASP A 9 6.84 24.18 0.77
C ASP A 9 7.94 23.70 -0.20
N LEU A 10 8.93 24.56 -0.43
CA LEU A 10 10.12 24.20 -1.20
C LEU A 10 11.00 23.16 -0.50
N LEU A 11 10.98 23.12 0.84
CA LEU A 11 11.75 22.14 1.61
C LEU A 11 11.17 20.73 1.43
N GLY A 12 9.85 20.59 1.57
CA GLY A 12 9.17 19.30 1.35
C GLY A 12 9.31 18.80 -0.08
N PHE A 13 9.25 19.68 -1.09
CA PHE A 13 9.52 19.30 -2.48
C PHE A 13 10.96 18.79 -2.65
N ARG A 14 11.94 19.50 -2.09
CA ARG A 14 13.35 19.09 -2.14
C ARG A 14 13.57 17.73 -1.50
N GLU A 15 12.96 17.48 -0.35
CA GLU A 15 13.03 16.17 0.31
C GLU A 15 12.47 15.04 -0.56
N GLN A 16 11.35 15.28 -1.25
CA GLN A 16 10.80 14.28 -2.17
C GLN A 16 11.71 14.03 -3.36
N VAL A 17 12.30 15.08 -3.94
CA VAL A 17 13.29 14.96 -5.03
C VAL A 17 14.47 14.10 -4.59
N TYR A 18 15.01 14.34 -3.39
CA TYR A 18 16.12 13.53 -2.87
C TYR A 18 15.72 12.07 -2.59
N LYS A 19 14.52 11.82 -2.10
CA LYS A 19 14.04 10.45 -1.91
C LYS A 19 13.91 9.70 -3.24
N ILE A 20 13.35 10.36 -4.25
CA ILE A 20 13.25 9.79 -5.60
C ILE A 20 14.65 9.56 -6.17
N TYR A 21 15.55 10.54 -6.04
CA TYR A 21 16.93 10.40 -6.49
C TYR A 21 17.64 9.24 -5.81
N ALA A 22 17.55 9.11 -4.50
CA ALA A 22 18.14 8.00 -3.75
C ALA A 22 17.60 6.64 -4.22
N PHE A 23 16.30 6.54 -4.49
CA PHE A 23 15.71 5.35 -5.10
C PHE A 23 16.27 5.08 -6.49
N LEU A 24 16.35 6.09 -7.36
CA LEU A 24 16.90 5.95 -8.72
C LEU A 24 18.35 5.46 -8.69
N GLN A 25 19.13 5.84 -7.69
CA GLN A 25 20.52 5.35 -7.53
C GLN A 25 20.59 3.84 -7.22
N SER A 26 19.52 3.22 -6.75
CA SER A 26 19.43 1.77 -6.55
C SER A 26 19.00 0.99 -7.80
N THR A 27 18.58 1.69 -8.88
CA THR A 27 18.24 1.09 -10.16
C THR A 27 19.50 0.94 -11.04
N SER A 28 19.50 -0.02 -11.96
CA SER A 28 20.64 -0.24 -12.87
C SER A 28 20.86 0.90 -13.85
N SER A 29 19.79 1.60 -14.24
CA SER A 29 19.82 2.76 -15.14
C SER A 29 18.76 3.79 -14.72
N PRO A 30 19.13 4.85 -13.99
CA PRO A 30 18.20 5.87 -13.51
C PRO A 30 17.36 6.54 -14.61
N ILE A 31 17.96 6.83 -15.75
CA ILE A 31 17.28 7.49 -16.87
C ILE A 31 16.31 6.52 -17.55
N GLU A 32 16.73 5.29 -17.79
CA GLU A 32 15.87 4.27 -18.41
C GLU A 32 14.66 3.95 -17.51
N TYR A 33 14.88 3.82 -16.21
CA TYR A 33 13.78 3.65 -15.24
C TYR A 33 12.77 4.81 -15.33
N LEU A 34 13.25 6.06 -15.36
CA LEU A 34 12.37 7.22 -15.52
C LEU A 34 11.58 7.18 -16.83
N GLU A 35 12.16 6.67 -17.91
CA GLU A 35 11.50 6.60 -19.22
C GLU A 35 10.48 5.47 -19.33
N GLN A 36 10.81 4.30 -18.80
CA GLN A 36 10.05 3.07 -19.06
C GLN A 36 9.17 2.65 -17.89
N ASP A 37 9.65 2.80 -16.65
CA ASP A 37 9.02 2.17 -15.47
C ASP A 37 8.37 3.17 -14.52
N PHE A 38 8.82 4.41 -14.47
CA PHE A 38 8.35 5.42 -13.50
C PHE A 38 6.83 5.60 -13.48
N LEU A 39 6.19 5.57 -14.63
CA LEU A 39 4.74 5.71 -14.77
C LEU A 39 4.01 4.38 -15.02
N LYS A 40 4.74 3.28 -15.14
CA LYS A 40 4.17 1.99 -15.54
C LYS A 40 3.06 1.50 -14.60
N ALA A 41 3.32 1.52 -13.30
CA ALA A 41 2.32 1.12 -12.31
C ALA A 41 1.08 2.02 -12.33
N TYR A 42 1.27 3.30 -12.68
CA TYR A 42 0.19 4.27 -12.76
C TYR A 42 -0.63 4.14 -14.05
N ALA A 43 0.02 3.81 -15.16
CA ALA A 43 -0.63 3.62 -16.46
C ALA A 43 -1.48 2.33 -16.54
N HIS A 44 -1.17 1.33 -15.71
CA HIS A 44 -1.82 0.03 -15.69
C HIS A 44 -2.71 -0.19 -14.46
N ALA A 45 -3.14 0.87 -13.78
CA ALA A 45 -4.05 0.75 -12.65
C ALA A 45 -5.41 0.20 -13.12
N ASP A 46 -5.72 -1.05 -12.77
CA ASP A 46 -7.03 -1.65 -13.01
C ASP A 46 -7.99 -1.32 -11.86
N PHE A 47 -8.63 -0.17 -11.97
CA PHE A 47 -9.60 0.28 -10.99
C PHE A 47 -10.85 -0.61 -10.89
N GLN A 48 -11.18 -1.36 -11.93
CA GLN A 48 -12.34 -2.24 -11.91
C GLN A 48 -12.06 -3.50 -11.08
N GLU A 49 -10.90 -4.11 -11.26
CA GLU A 49 -10.49 -5.26 -10.47
C GLU A 49 -10.33 -4.89 -8.99
N GLU A 50 -9.65 -3.78 -8.70
CA GLU A 50 -9.46 -3.31 -7.33
C GLU A 50 -10.80 -2.99 -6.64
N LYS A 51 -11.72 -2.32 -7.34
CA LYS A 51 -13.08 -2.04 -6.84
C LYS A 51 -13.84 -3.31 -6.52
N ALA A 52 -13.79 -4.29 -7.43
CA ALA A 52 -14.46 -5.57 -7.24
C ALA A 52 -13.90 -6.33 -6.02
N ARG A 53 -12.58 -6.31 -5.85
CA ARG A 53 -11.91 -6.91 -4.70
C ARG A 53 -12.34 -6.26 -3.39
N LEU A 54 -12.31 -4.93 -3.31
CA LEU A 54 -12.74 -4.19 -2.11
C LEU A 54 -14.22 -4.45 -1.80
N LEU A 55 -15.08 -4.48 -2.81
CA LEU A 55 -16.49 -4.76 -2.62
C LEU A 55 -16.74 -6.19 -2.12
N ALA A 56 -15.97 -7.17 -2.59
CA ALA A 56 -16.05 -8.54 -2.08
C ALA A 56 -15.68 -8.61 -0.59
N GLN A 57 -14.63 -7.91 -0.17
CA GLN A 57 -14.24 -7.81 1.24
C GLN A 57 -15.31 -7.12 2.11
N VAL A 58 -15.95 -6.06 1.59
CA VAL A 58 -17.06 -5.40 2.28
C VAL A 58 -18.22 -6.37 2.49
N LYS A 59 -18.61 -7.11 1.46
CA LYS A 59 -19.69 -8.11 1.54
C LYS A 59 -19.39 -9.17 2.59
N GLU A 60 -18.20 -9.76 2.55
CA GLU A 60 -17.75 -10.76 3.52
C GLU A 60 -17.81 -10.22 4.95
N ALA A 61 -17.25 -9.02 5.18
CA ALA A 61 -17.23 -8.42 6.51
C ALA A 61 -18.64 -8.07 7.04
N LEU A 62 -19.56 -7.67 6.16
CA LEU A 62 -20.95 -7.41 6.54
C LEU A 62 -21.69 -8.70 6.91
N TYR A 63 -21.54 -9.78 6.15
CA TYR A 63 -22.11 -11.08 6.47
C TYR A 63 -21.52 -11.65 7.78
N ASP A 64 -20.23 -11.52 7.96
CA ASP A 64 -19.55 -11.97 9.19
C ASP A 64 -20.04 -11.19 10.43
N LEU A 65 -20.39 -9.92 10.30
CA LEU A 65 -21.02 -9.15 11.36
C LEU A 65 -22.48 -9.58 11.60
N GLU A 66 -23.23 -9.89 10.54
CA GLU A 66 -24.62 -10.39 10.62
C GLU A 66 -24.65 -11.70 11.40
N ASP A 67 -23.82 -12.67 11.03
CA ASP A 67 -23.70 -13.97 11.70
C ASP A 67 -23.31 -13.82 13.16
N PHE A 68 -22.36 -12.94 13.45
CA PHE A 68 -21.95 -12.65 14.82
C PHE A 68 -23.13 -12.12 15.68
N PHE A 69 -23.91 -11.19 15.16
CA PHE A 69 -25.04 -10.64 15.92
C PHE A 69 -26.19 -11.62 16.05
N HIS A 70 -26.49 -12.42 15.03
CA HIS A 70 -27.49 -13.49 15.13
C HIS A 70 -27.09 -14.53 16.15
N TYR A 71 -25.80 -14.97 16.16
CA TYR A 71 -25.31 -15.89 17.17
C TYR A 71 -25.45 -15.32 18.59
N HIS A 72 -25.07 -14.07 18.79
CA HIS A 72 -25.18 -13.38 20.07
C HIS A 72 -26.63 -13.30 20.56
N LEU A 73 -27.56 -12.88 19.70
CA LEU A 73 -28.98 -12.78 20.04
C LEU A 73 -29.59 -14.14 20.40
N ALA A 74 -29.21 -15.19 19.69
CA ALA A 74 -29.72 -16.52 19.92
C ALA A 74 -29.21 -17.18 21.21
N ASN A 75 -27.98 -16.94 21.59
CA ASN A 75 -27.27 -17.70 22.63
C ASN A 75 -26.98 -16.89 23.90
N GLU A 76 -26.51 -15.65 23.75
CA GLU A 76 -25.96 -14.87 24.87
C GLU A 76 -26.89 -13.76 25.35
N ALA A 77 -27.63 -13.11 24.47
CA ALA A 77 -28.47 -11.97 24.80
C ALA A 77 -29.66 -12.31 25.73
N LYS A 78 -29.99 -13.59 25.87
CA LYS A 78 -30.97 -14.08 26.83
C LYS A 78 -30.67 -13.67 28.27
N GLU A 79 -29.38 -13.57 28.59
CA GLU A 79 -28.91 -13.11 29.90
C GLU A 79 -29.05 -11.58 30.09
N PHE A 80 -29.32 -10.85 28.99
CA PHE A 80 -29.35 -9.38 28.98
C PHE A 80 -30.60 -8.79 28.27
N PRO A 81 -31.82 -9.31 28.48
CA PRO A 81 -33.00 -9.00 27.63
C PRO A 81 -33.44 -7.53 27.65
N LYS A 82 -32.99 -6.75 28.63
CA LYS A 82 -33.36 -5.32 28.79
C LYS A 82 -32.16 -4.38 28.52
N ALA A 83 -31.10 -4.86 27.92
CA ALA A 83 -29.94 -4.04 27.71
C ALA A 83 -30.10 -3.09 26.51
N LYS A 84 -29.80 -1.81 26.72
CA LYS A 84 -29.95 -0.75 25.69
C LYS A 84 -29.12 -0.99 24.41
N TYR A 85 -28.04 -1.78 24.49
CA TYR A 85 -27.23 -2.10 23.31
C TYR A 85 -27.98 -2.92 22.26
N LEU A 86 -29.01 -3.69 22.67
CA LEU A 86 -29.83 -4.52 21.76
C LEU A 86 -30.55 -3.68 20.71
N GLU A 87 -30.94 -2.44 21.01
CA GLU A 87 -31.53 -1.53 20.03
C GLU A 87 -30.53 -1.20 18.90
N ASN A 88 -29.23 -1.07 19.21
CA ASN A 88 -28.21 -0.84 18.21
C ASN A 88 -27.92 -2.11 17.40
N VAL A 89 -27.90 -3.28 18.06
CA VAL A 89 -27.75 -4.58 17.37
C VAL A 89 -28.89 -4.78 16.38
N GLN A 90 -30.14 -4.55 16.81
CA GLN A 90 -31.31 -4.69 15.95
C GLN A 90 -31.26 -3.73 14.75
N ARG A 91 -30.90 -2.46 14.98
CA ARG A 91 -30.76 -1.45 13.91
C ARG A 91 -29.71 -1.84 12.88
N VAL A 92 -28.59 -2.45 13.30
CA VAL A 92 -27.59 -2.97 12.37
C VAL A 92 -28.13 -4.15 11.59
N LEU A 93 -28.80 -5.11 12.24
CA LEU A 93 -29.42 -6.26 11.57
C LEU A 93 -30.50 -5.84 10.58
N ASP A 94 -31.34 -4.85 10.91
CA ASP A 94 -32.35 -4.32 10.00
C ASP A 94 -31.71 -3.72 8.74
N GLY A 95 -30.58 -3.01 8.91
CA GLY A 95 -29.75 -2.51 7.80
C GLY A 95 -29.18 -3.63 6.93
N LEU A 96 -28.67 -4.69 7.54
CA LEU A 96 -28.11 -5.85 6.83
C LEU A 96 -29.21 -6.66 6.12
N ALA A 97 -30.37 -6.84 6.76
CA ALA A 97 -31.50 -7.50 6.16
C ALA A 97 -31.99 -6.79 4.88
N SER A 98 -31.84 -5.48 4.80
CA SER A 98 -32.19 -4.70 3.59
C SER A 98 -31.32 -5.04 2.38
N LEU A 99 -30.14 -5.68 2.57
CA LEU A 99 -29.25 -6.14 1.51
C LEU A 99 -29.67 -7.49 0.90
N GLN A 100 -30.55 -8.24 1.55
CA GLN A 100 -30.98 -9.54 1.06
C GLN A 100 -31.71 -9.40 -0.29
N GLY A 101 -31.14 -10.05 -1.32
CA GLY A 101 -31.62 -9.97 -2.69
C GLY A 101 -31.20 -8.73 -3.50
N GLN A 102 -30.39 -7.84 -2.93
CA GLN A 102 -29.85 -6.71 -3.66
C GLN A 102 -28.44 -7.05 -4.21
N SER A 103 -28.21 -6.68 -5.48
CA SER A 103 -26.89 -6.81 -6.13
C SER A 103 -26.19 -5.45 -6.30
N SER A 104 -26.82 -4.37 -5.84
CA SER A 104 -26.32 -3.01 -6.02
C SER A 104 -25.10 -2.74 -5.14
N GLU A 105 -23.98 -2.34 -5.74
CA GLU A 105 -22.77 -1.89 -5.03
C GLU A 105 -23.08 -0.75 -4.06
N GLU A 106 -23.91 0.21 -4.51
CA GLU A 106 -24.29 1.37 -3.72
C GLU A 106 -25.02 0.98 -2.43
N ALA A 107 -25.87 -0.07 -2.46
CA ALA A 107 -26.54 -0.57 -1.28
C ALA A 107 -25.55 -1.09 -0.24
N TYR A 108 -24.53 -1.85 -0.65
CA TYR A 108 -23.50 -2.37 0.26
C TYR A 108 -22.68 -1.23 0.88
N LEU A 109 -22.25 -0.25 0.10
CA LEU A 109 -21.47 0.89 0.59
C LEU A 109 -22.30 1.80 1.51
N THR A 110 -23.55 2.03 1.20
CA THR A 110 -24.48 2.78 2.05
C THR A 110 -24.67 2.07 3.39
N THR A 111 -24.87 0.75 3.38
CA THR A 111 -25.00 -0.03 4.62
C THR A 111 -23.72 -0.03 5.44
N LEU A 112 -22.54 -0.20 4.81
CA LEU A 112 -21.24 -0.08 5.46
C LEU A 112 -21.10 1.26 6.19
N ASN A 113 -21.36 2.36 5.50
CA ASN A 113 -21.26 3.71 6.08
C ASN A 113 -22.23 3.92 7.24
N ASN A 114 -23.47 3.46 7.10
CA ASN A 114 -24.47 3.56 8.16
C ASN A 114 -24.07 2.76 9.41
N ILE A 115 -23.50 1.55 9.25
CA ILE A 115 -23.02 0.74 10.38
C ILE A 115 -21.83 1.42 11.06
N VAL A 116 -20.90 1.96 10.29
CA VAL A 116 -19.76 2.73 10.83
C VAL A 116 -20.24 3.94 11.62
N GLU A 117 -21.22 4.71 11.11
CA GLU A 117 -21.81 5.85 11.80
C GLU A 117 -22.56 5.45 13.08
N ILE A 118 -23.39 4.39 13.03
CA ILE A 118 -24.05 3.84 14.23
C ILE A 118 -22.99 3.46 15.28
N SER A 119 -21.89 2.88 14.86
CA SER A 119 -20.82 2.47 15.78
C SER A 119 -20.07 3.65 16.40
N ARG A 120 -19.95 4.78 15.69
CA ARG A 120 -19.37 6.02 16.18
C ARG A 120 -20.31 6.74 17.15
N ALA A 121 -21.56 6.93 16.74
CA ALA A 121 -22.58 7.64 17.51
C ALA A 121 -22.92 6.98 18.85
N SER A 122 -22.81 5.65 18.92
CA SER A 122 -23.13 4.91 20.14
C SER A 122 -22.04 4.97 21.21
N ASN A 123 -20.94 5.68 21.00
CA ASN A 123 -19.74 5.65 21.86
C ASN A 123 -19.42 4.25 22.35
N GLY A 124 -19.58 3.26 21.43
CA GLY A 124 -19.43 1.87 21.75
C GLY A 124 -20.37 1.45 22.88
N LYS A 125 -21.70 1.77 22.83
CA LYS A 125 -22.66 1.18 23.77
C LYS A 125 -22.58 -0.35 23.65
N ALA A 126 -21.53 -0.85 24.27
CA ALA A 126 -21.23 -2.23 24.49
C ALA A 126 -21.98 -2.68 25.74
N LEU A 127 -22.06 -3.96 25.96
CA LEU A 127 -22.47 -4.46 27.24
C LEU A 127 -21.52 -3.97 28.32
N THR A 128 -22.06 -3.42 29.41
CA THR A 128 -21.25 -3.05 30.57
C THR A 128 -21.16 -4.21 31.53
N ASN A 129 -19.97 -4.46 32.08
CA ASN A 129 -19.71 -5.50 33.06
C ASN A 129 -19.79 -5.00 34.52
N SER A 130 -20.05 -3.69 34.72
CA SER A 130 -20.16 -3.09 36.05
C SER A 130 -21.33 -3.68 36.85
N GLY A 131 -21.07 -4.14 38.08
CA GLY A 131 -22.08 -4.72 38.96
C GLY A 131 -22.59 -6.12 38.55
N ARG A 132 -21.94 -6.78 37.58
CA ARG A 132 -22.32 -8.13 37.12
C ARG A 132 -21.57 -9.22 37.88
N LYS A 133 -22.16 -10.45 37.91
CA LYS A 133 -21.49 -11.65 38.41
C LYS A 133 -20.28 -11.99 37.55
N GLU A 134 -19.27 -12.62 38.12
CA GLU A 134 -17.99 -12.92 37.45
C GLU A 134 -18.17 -13.73 36.16
N GLU A 135 -19.02 -14.78 36.19
CA GLU A 135 -19.35 -15.63 35.03
C GLU A 135 -19.91 -14.83 33.86
N LEU A 136 -20.73 -13.78 34.13
CA LEU A 136 -21.28 -12.92 33.09
C LEU A 136 -20.25 -11.90 32.55
N LYS A 137 -19.25 -11.57 33.33
CA LYS A 137 -18.18 -10.64 32.88
C LYS A 137 -17.33 -11.23 31.76
N GLU A 138 -17.05 -12.52 31.84
CA GLU A 138 -16.30 -13.21 30.77
C GLU A 138 -17.06 -13.17 29.43
N ILE A 139 -18.36 -13.47 29.46
CA ILE A 139 -19.22 -13.41 28.26
C ILE A 139 -19.25 -11.98 27.69
N ILE A 140 -19.43 -10.99 28.56
CA ILE A 140 -19.46 -9.58 28.19
C ILE A 140 -18.14 -9.13 27.55
N ASN A 141 -17.03 -9.52 28.14
CA ASN A 141 -15.71 -9.15 27.64
C ASN A 141 -15.46 -9.81 26.27
N ALA A 142 -15.74 -11.10 26.13
CA ALA A 142 -15.62 -11.83 24.88
C ALA A 142 -16.47 -11.21 23.75
N TYR A 143 -17.72 -10.87 24.04
CA TYR A 143 -18.61 -10.18 23.11
C TYR A 143 -18.04 -8.81 22.69
N ASN A 144 -17.62 -8.01 23.67
CA ASN A 144 -17.14 -6.67 23.40
C ASN A 144 -15.86 -6.67 22.55
N GLU A 145 -14.93 -7.59 22.81
CA GLU A 145 -13.70 -7.72 22.02
C GLU A 145 -13.99 -8.14 20.57
N LYS A 146 -14.79 -9.19 20.37
CA LYS A 146 -15.18 -9.65 19.04
C LYS A 146 -15.95 -8.56 18.28
N ARG A 147 -16.88 -7.88 18.96
CA ARG A 147 -17.64 -6.77 18.36
C ARG A 147 -16.70 -5.64 17.92
N LYS A 148 -15.75 -5.27 18.76
CA LYS A 148 -14.77 -4.21 18.47
C LYS A 148 -13.90 -4.58 17.25
N GLU A 149 -13.44 -5.82 17.17
CA GLU A 149 -12.66 -6.34 16.05
C GLU A 149 -13.46 -6.23 14.73
N LYS A 150 -14.67 -6.76 14.69
CA LYS A 150 -15.51 -6.73 13.48
C LYS A 150 -15.87 -5.30 13.03
N ILE A 151 -16.20 -4.43 13.96
CA ILE A 151 -16.47 -3.02 13.64
C ILE A 151 -15.19 -2.30 13.16
N GLN A 152 -14.02 -2.68 13.67
CA GLN A 152 -12.76 -2.10 13.19
C GLN A 152 -12.47 -2.51 11.74
N VAL A 153 -12.69 -3.76 11.37
CA VAL A 153 -12.57 -4.23 9.97
C VAL A 153 -13.47 -3.40 9.04
N LEU A 154 -14.72 -3.16 9.41
CA LEU A 154 -15.63 -2.35 8.61
C LEU A 154 -15.18 -0.88 8.48
N ARG A 155 -14.60 -0.30 9.54
CA ARG A 155 -14.03 1.06 9.50
C ARG A 155 -12.85 1.12 8.56
N ASP A 156 -11.96 0.16 8.64
CA ASP A 156 -10.77 0.09 7.78
C ASP A 156 -11.15 -0.07 6.31
N LEU A 157 -12.18 -0.86 6.01
CA LEU A 157 -12.75 -1.01 4.68
C LEU A 157 -13.40 0.27 4.16
N ALA A 158 -14.17 0.98 5.01
CA ALA A 158 -14.75 2.27 4.64
C ALA A 158 -13.67 3.31 4.32
N ASP A 159 -12.60 3.36 5.12
CA ASP A 159 -11.46 4.24 4.86
C ASP A 159 -10.68 3.85 3.58
N GLN A 160 -10.56 2.55 3.31
CA GLN A 160 -9.96 2.07 2.06
C GLN A 160 -10.80 2.45 0.84
N PHE A 161 -12.12 2.28 0.90
CA PHE A 161 -13.03 2.70 -0.17
C PHE A 161 -12.96 4.21 -0.43
N TYR A 162 -12.96 5.00 0.62
CA TYR A 162 -12.82 6.46 0.48
C TYR A 162 -11.51 6.85 -0.22
N ARG A 163 -10.39 6.21 0.15
CA ARG A 163 -9.08 6.44 -0.51
C ARG A 163 -9.11 5.99 -1.97
N PHE A 164 -9.73 4.85 -2.25
CA PHE A 164 -9.88 4.33 -3.60
C PHE A 164 -10.68 5.30 -4.48
N GLU A 165 -11.85 5.78 -4.04
CA GLU A 165 -12.64 6.77 -4.78
C GLU A 165 -11.86 8.06 -5.02
N PHE A 166 -11.08 8.51 -4.03
CA PHE A 166 -10.20 9.65 -4.20
C PHE A 166 -9.13 9.39 -5.27
N GLN A 167 -8.51 8.21 -5.28
CA GLN A 167 -7.54 7.84 -6.30
C GLN A 167 -8.16 7.81 -7.70
N VAL A 168 -9.32 7.22 -7.86
CA VAL A 168 -10.05 7.19 -9.15
C VAL A 168 -10.37 8.59 -9.64
N THR A 169 -10.89 9.43 -8.75
CA THR A 169 -11.31 10.80 -9.09
C THR A 169 -10.15 11.68 -9.56
N TYR A 170 -8.98 11.53 -8.92
CA TYR A 170 -7.82 12.40 -9.20
C TYR A 170 -6.72 11.73 -10.03
N HIS A 171 -7.02 10.56 -10.61
CA HIS A 171 -6.03 9.78 -11.35
C HIS A 171 -5.41 10.58 -12.50
N GLU A 172 -6.22 11.20 -13.35
CA GLU A 172 -5.73 11.95 -14.52
C GLU A 172 -4.95 13.21 -14.10
N GLU A 173 -5.43 13.95 -13.10
CA GLU A 173 -4.69 15.12 -12.58
C GLU A 173 -3.33 14.72 -11.99
N ALA A 174 -3.29 13.59 -11.25
CA ALA A 174 -2.05 13.09 -10.69
C ALA A 174 -1.09 12.61 -11.78
N LYS A 175 -1.58 12.01 -12.85
CA LYS A 175 -0.78 11.59 -14.00
C LYS A 175 -0.08 12.78 -14.68
N GLU A 176 -0.78 13.90 -14.89
CA GLU A 176 -0.18 15.12 -15.43
C GLU A 176 0.96 15.62 -14.51
N ILE A 177 0.74 15.63 -13.19
CA ILE A 177 1.76 16.03 -12.22
C ILE A 177 2.96 15.07 -12.27
N LEU A 178 2.73 13.77 -12.36
CA LEU A 178 3.78 12.75 -12.45
C LEU A 178 4.59 12.86 -13.75
N LEU A 179 3.97 13.22 -14.87
CA LEU A 179 4.67 13.49 -16.13
C LEU A 179 5.62 14.68 -16.01
N VAL A 180 5.17 15.76 -15.38
CA VAL A 180 6.02 16.93 -15.12
C VAL A 180 7.16 16.56 -14.16
N LEU A 181 6.87 15.78 -13.11
CA LEU A 181 7.87 15.29 -12.18
C LEU A 181 8.91 14.39 -12.86
N GLN A 182 8.46 13.49 -13.74
CA GLN A 182 9.35 12.63 -14.54
C GLN A 182 10.36 13.46 -15.35
N GLN A 183 9.87 14.47 -16.10
CA GLN A 183 10.72 15.36 -16.89
C GLN A 183 11.68 16.17 -16.01
N PHE A 184 11.20 16.66 -14.88
CA PHE A 184 12.02 17.35 -13.89
C PHE A 184 13.13 16.44 -13.36
N MET A 185 12.78 15.21 -12.97
CA MET A 185 13.76 14.24 -12.46
C MET A 185 14.80 13.86 -13.50
N LYS A 186 14.42 13.67 -14.76
CA LYS A 186 15.37 13.43 -15.86
C LYS A 186 16.36 14.58 -15.99
N SER A 187 15.87 15.81 -16.00
CA SER A 187 16.73 17.00 -16.07
C SER A 187 17.63 17.13 -14.83
N PHE A 188 17.08 16.85 -13.65
CA PHE A 188 17.80 16.88 -12.39
C PHE A 188 18.94 15.86 -12.36
N VAL A 189 18.66 14.60 -12.66
CA VAL A 189 19.67 13.51 -12.68
C VAL A 189 20.80 13.85 -13.66
N THR A 190 20.45 14.30 -14.86
CA THR A 190 21.44 14.65 -15.90
C THR A 190 22.30 15.83 -15.47
N SER A 191 21.68 16.92 -14.99
CA SER A 191 22.39 18.12 -14.58
C SER A 191 23.24 17.88 -13.32
N TYR A 192 22.74 17.06 -12.39
CA TYR A 192 23.48 16.73 -11.17
C TYR A 192 24.70 15.85 -11.47
N LEU A 193 24.56 14.87 -12.38
CA LEU A 193 25.71 14.08 -12.83
C LEU A 193 26.74 14.95 -13.57
N GLN A 194 26.30 15.90 -14.41
CA GLN A 194 27.19 16.83 -15.07
C GLN A 194 27.97 17.68 -14.06
N ARG A 195 27.29 18.16 -13.01
CA ARG A 195 27.93 18.92 -11.93
C ARG A 195 28.96 18.09 -11.16
N LYS A 196 28.65 16.84 -10.87
CA LYS A 196 29.59 15.89 -10.26
C LYS A 196 30.84 15.68 -11.12
N LYS A 197 30.67 15.59 -12.46
CA LYS A 197 31.81 15.50 -13.40
C LYS A 197 32.68 16.75 -13.38
N GLU A 198 32.07 17.92 -13.38
CA GLU A 198 32.78 19.20 -13.33
C GLU A 198 33.58 19.38 -12.02
N GLU A 199 33.02 18.96 -10.91
CA GLU A 199 33.63 19.03 -9.58
C GLU A 199 34.51 17.81 -9.24
N ASN A 200 34.55 16.80 -10.11
CA ASN A 200 35.20 15.51 -9.90
C ASN A 200 34.80 14.85 -8.57
N ALA A 201 33.50 14.93 -8.22
CA ALA A 201 32.95 14.51 -6.96
C ALA A 201 31.85 13.44 -7.20
N PHE A 202 32.21 12.16 -7.19
CA PHE A 202 31.33 11.05 -7.44
C PHE A 202 30.93 10.32 -6.16
N GLU A 203 29.69 9.81 -6.14
CA GLU A 203 29.17 8.90 -5.11
C GLU A 203 29.44 7.44 -5.51
N PHE A 204 29.39 6.51 -4.57
CA PHE A 204 29.60 5.08 -4.85
C PHE A 204 28.61 4.54 -5.89
N ALA A 205 27.37 5.01 -5.86
CA ALA A 205 26.36 4.63 -6.86
C ALA A 205 26.76 5.06 -8.28
N ASP A 206 27.34 6.26 -8.45
CA ASP A 206 27.81 6.72 -9.75
C ASP A 206 28.90 5.81 -10.31
N ILE A 207 29.84 5.37 -9.46
CA ILE A 207 30.91 4.45 -9.84
C ILE A 207 30.33 3.11 -10.31
N SER A 208 29.33 2.60 -9.60
CA SER A 208 28.64 1.37 -9.99
C SER A 208 27.94 1.51 -11.34
N HIS A 209 27.24 2.62 -11.58
CA HIS A 209 26.59 2.90 -12.85
C HIS A 209 27.62 3.04 -14.00
N PHE A 210 28.74 3.71 -13.78
CA PHE A 210 29.81 3.77 -14.79
C PHE A 210 30.40 2.40 -15.11
N ALA A 211 30.58 1.55 -14.10
CA ALA A 211 31.06 0.19 -14.31
C ALA A 211 30.08 -0.63 -15.15
N ILE A 212 28.76 -0.55 -14.86
CA ILE A 212 27.71 -1.18 -15.65
C ILE A 212 27.73 -0.67 -17.08
N GLN A 213 27.74 0.65 -17.27
CA GLN A 213 27.79 1.28 -18.58
C GLN A 213 28.99 0.81 -19.40
N ILE A 214 30.19 0.76 -18.82
CA ILE A 214 31.39 0.24 -19.49
C ILE A 214 31.22 -1.22 -19.90
N LEU A 215 30.67 -2.05 -19.02
CA LEU A 215 30.44 -3.45 -19.32
C LEU A 215 29.37 -3.67 -20.40
N GLU A 216 28.39 -2.77 -20.52
CA GLU A 216 27.36 -2.82 -21.57
C GLU A 216 27.85 -2.32 -22.91
N GLU A 217 28.54 -1.18 -22.93
CA GLU A 217 28.96 -0.52 -24.16
C GLU A 217 30.22 -1.13 -24.78
N PHE A 218 31.11 -1.75 -23.97
CA PHE A 218 32.38 -2.32 -24.45
C PHE A 218 32.43 -3.85 -24.30
N PRO A 219 32.00 -4.61 -25.34
CA PRO A 219 31.95 -6.08 -25.29
C PRO A 219 33.31 -6.73 -24.96
N ASP A 220 34.41 -6.16 -25.43
CA ASP A 220 35.75 -6.69 -25.18
C ASP A 220 36.14 -6.56 -23.69
N VAL A 221 35.78 -5.45 -23.05
CA VAL A 221 35.98 -5.24 -21.62
C VAL A 221 35.13 -6.22 -20.81
N ARG A 222 33.85 -6.37 -21.20
CA ARG A 222 32.96 -7.36 -20.60
C ARG A 222 33.49 -8.78 -20.76
N HIS A 223 33.94 -9.15 -21.95
CA HIS A 223 34.50 -10.49 -22.21
C HIS A 223 35.75 -10.72 -21.34
N PHE A 224 36.63 -9.74 -21.25
CA PHE A 224 37.82 -9.83 -20.41
C PHE A 224 37.47 -10.16 -18.96
N TYR A 225 36.54 -9.43 -18.35
CA TYR A 225 36.17 -9.68 -16.96
C TYR A 225 35.40 -10.99 -16.77
N ARG A 226 34.54 -11.40 -17.71
CA ARG A 226 33.85 -12.69 -17.69
C ARG A 226 34.80 -13.89 -17.73
N THR A 227 35.92 -13.76 -18.42
CA THR A 227 36.90 -14.84 -18.54
C THR A 227 37.96 -14.79 -17.43
N LYS A 228 38.18 -13.63 -16.85
CA LYS A 228 39.15 -13.43 -15.78
C LYS A 228 38.75 -14.12 -14.47
N TYR A 229 37.48 -14.10 -14.14
CA TYR A 229 36.97 -14.65 -12.88
C TYR A 229 36.35 -16.04 -13.09
N HIS A 230 36.87 -17.02 -12.33
CA HIS A 230 36.29 -18.37 -12.28
C HIS A 230 35.08 -18.45 -11.36
N GLU A 231 35.10 -17.67 -10.30
CA GLU A 231 34.06 -17.63 -9.27
C GLU A 231 33.78 -16.18 -8.89
N VAL A 232 32.51 -15.86 -8.71
CA VAL A 232 32.03 -14.58 -8.18
C VAL A 232 31.21 -14.93 -6.94
N MET A 233 31.66 -14.48 -5.80
CA MET A 233 31.02 -14.72 -4.51
C MET A 233 30.27 -13.46 -4.09
N VAL A 234 29.02 -13.64 -3.65
CA VAL A 234 28.16 -12.56 -3.15
C VAL A 234 27.78 -12.91 -1.74
N ASP A 235 28.23 -12.11 -0.80
CA ASP A 235 27.80 -12.20 0.58
C ASP A 235 26.45 -11.51 0.75
N GLU A 236 25.55 -12.09 1.56
CA GLU A 236 24.20 -11.54 1.84
C GLU A 236 23.41 -11.22 0.56
N TYR A 237 23.31 -12.18 -0.37
CA TYR A 237 22.62 -11.98 -1.67
C TYR A 237 21.19 -11.42 -1.53
N GLN A 238 20.48 -11.73 -0.43
CA GLN A 238 19.15 -11.19 -0.15
C GLN A 238 19.12 -9.67 0.00
N ASP A 239 20.26 -9.03 0.27
CA ASP A 239 20.38 -7.58 0.44
C ASP A 239 20.87 -6.87 -0.84
N THR A 240 21.02 -7.62 -1.94
CA THR A 240 21.45 -7.03 -3.22
C THR A 240 20.35 -6.16 -3.83
N ASN A 241 20.76 -5.04 -4.40
CA ASN A 241 19.90 -4.16 -5.16
C ASN A 241 20.01 -4.42 -6.69
N HIS A 242 19.11 -3.83 -7.48
CA HIS A 242 19.10 -4.00 -8.94
C HIS A 242 20.40 -3.61 -9.63
N THR A 243 21.13 -2.62 -9.12
CA THR A 243 22.45 -2.21 -9.66
C THR A 243 23.48 -3.33 -9.48
N GLN A 244 23.52 -3.93 -8.28
CA GLN A 244 24.43 -5.04 -7.99
C GLN A 244 24.05 -6.29 -8.79
N GLU A 245 22.76 -6.62 -8.85
CA GLU A 245 22.26 -7.74 -9.64
C GLU A 245 22.65 -7.58 -11.12
N ARG A 246 22.44 -6.40 -11.71
CA ARG A 246 22.83 -6.12 -13.10
C ARG A 246 24.32 -6.28 -13.33
N MET A 247 25.16 -5.83 -12.38
CA MET A 247 26.60 -6.03 -12.48
C MET A 247 26.97 -7.52 -12.48
N LEU A 248 26.33 -8.33 -11.62
CA LEU A 248 26.54 -9.78 -11.57
C LEU A 248 26.12 -10.47 -12.86
N GLU A 249 24.99 -10.11 -13.44
CA GLU A 249 24.56 -10.61 -14.75
C GLU A 249 25.59 -10.30 -15.85
N LEU A 250 26.11 -9.08 -15.89
CA LEU A 250 27.10 -8.68 -16.88
C LEU A 250 28.42 -9.42 -16.71
N LEU A 251 28.77 -9.84 -15.51
CA LEU A 251 29.98 -10.65 -15.22
C LEU A 251 29.75 -12.14 -15.41
N SER A 252 28.51 -12.62 -15.46
CA SER A 252 28.18 -14.02 -15.68
C SER A 252 28.45 -14.44 -17.13
N ASN A 253 29.07 -15.60 -17.31
CA ASN A 253 29.28 -16.20 -18.64
C ASN A 253 28.64 -17.61 -18.76
N GLY A 254 27.88 -18.04 -17.73
CA GLY A 254 27.29 -19.36 -17.65
C GLY A 254 28.24 -20.49 -17.24
N HIS A 255 29.53 -20.20 -17.11
CA HIS A 255 30.57 -21.17 -16.69
C HIS A 255 31.22 -20.81 -15.36
N ASN A 256 31.30 -19.49 -15.04
CA ASN A 256 31.73 -19.04 -13.73
C ASN A 256 30.65 -19.32 -12.69
N ARG A 257 31.08 -19.71 -11.49
CA ARG A 257 30.17 -19.96 -10.38
C ARG A 257 29.79 -18.66 -9.68
N PHE A 258 28.50 -18.55 -9.36
CA PHE A 258 27.99 -17.54 -8.46
C PHE A 258 27.57 -18.23 -7.16
N MET A 259 28.11 -17.75 -6.04
CA MET A 259 27.78 -18.25 -4.70
C MET A 259 27.44 -17.09 -3.79
#